data_356a521233ac01ef708166587fda97d6
#
_entry.id   356a521233ac01ef708166587fda97d6
#
_cell.length_a   1.000
_cell.length_b   1.000
_cell.length_c   1.000
_cell.angle_alpha   90.00
_cell.angle_beta   90.00
_cell.angle_gamma   90.00
#
_symmetry.space_group_name_H-M   'P 1'
#
loop_
_entity.id
_entity.type
_entity.pdbx_description
1 polymer ?
#
loop_
_entity_poly.entity_id
_entity_poly.type
_entity_poly.pdbx_seq_one_letter_code
_entity_poly.pdbx_strand_id
1 'polypeptide(L)'
;MRRYLSLATLGLLFMLAACEHKDLCVHHRDHAHKYHINVVADYRYDWEEYCGGPTDWQSPGAWPSHYLPYDDLRPGLPGGLRVVNYNENGDYNIHNIKANGGVVMLYEGVNDLLFYNNDTEYIIFSRTDNGATTRATTRTRTRDTYISGPYANEGEPSLSPPDMLYANYYEGYNAEKVVDPAVVEVTLQPLVFTYKIRYEFAEGLKFVSIARGALSGMAKSVLLNTGKTSDEPATILFDCELTDYGVRALVNSFGAPGFPHPNYPTRTDNKNNLNLEVMLKNGKTVTFNFDVSEQIKNQPHGGVLVVGPISITEDQGMQGSGAFDVEVDDWGEYEDIPLVGFM
;
A
#
# COMPACT_ATOMS: atom_id res chain seq x y z
N MET A 1 -68.69 -25.81 39.55
CA MET A 1 -67.54 -24.95 39.95
C MET A 1 -66.36 -25.75 40.55
N ARG A 2 -66.54 -26.75 41.41
CA ARG A 2 -65.41 -27.51 42.00
C ARG A 2 -64.53 -28.31 41.02
N ARG A 3 -65.05 -28.81 39.89
CA ARG A 3 -64.29 -29.57 38.89
C ARG A 3 -63.36 -28.72 38.01
N TYR A 4 -63.67 -27.44 37.82
CA TYR A 4 -62.81 -26.53 37.05
C TYR A 4 -61.67 -25.97 37.89
N LEU A 5 -61.84 -25.88 39.19
CA LEU A 5 -60.80 -25.44 40.11
C LEU A 5 -59.66 -26.45 40.20
N SER A 6 -59.97 -27.77 40.21
CA SER A 6 -58.98 -28.84 40.25
C SER A 6 -58.21 -29.01 38.95
N LEU A 7 -58.80 -28.71 37.79
CA LEU A 7 -58.11 -28.71 36.51
C LEU A 7 -57.15 -27.50 36.39
N ALA A 8 -57.56 -26.34 36.88
CA ALA A 8 -56.73 -25.13 36.86
C ALA A 8 -55.52 -25.27 37.81
N THR A 9 -55.69 -25.87 38.98
CA THR A 9 -54.55 -26.14 39.91
C THR A 9 -53.62 -27.23 39.41
N LEU A 10 -54.11 -28.25 38.70
CA LEU A 10 -53.25 -29.24 38.06
C LEU A 10 -52.44 -28.68 36.91
N GLY A 11 -53.03 -27.76 36.09
CA GLY A 11 -52.35 -27.05 35.02
C GLY A 11 -51.25 -26.10 35.53
N LEU A 12 -51.48 -25.43 36.68
CA LEU A 12 -50.51 -24.56 37.30
C LEU A 12 -49.34 -25.30 37.86
N LEU A 13 -49.54 -26.53 38.43
CA LEU A 13 -48.48 -27.41 38.92
C LEU A 13 -47.62 -27.96 37.78
N PHE A 14 -48.17 -28.20 36.58
CA PHE A 14 -47.40 -28.62 35.42
C PHE A 14 -46.55 -27.48 34.85
N MET A 15 -46.97 -26.23 34.94
CA MET A 15 -46.16 -25.07 34.51
C MET A 15 -44.98 -24.77 35.46
N LEU A 16 -45.08 -25.14 36.72
CA LEU A 16 -44.00 -24.96 37.68
C LEU A 16 -42.90 -26.05 37.59
N ALA A 17 -43.23 -27.21 37.00
CA ALA A 17 -42.30 -28.31 36.79
C ALA A 17 -41.49 -28.20 35.49
N ALA A 18 -41.82 -27.22 34.62
CA ALA A 18 -41.19 -27.02 33.34
C ALA A 18 -39.93 -26.13 33.37
N CYS A 19 -39.55 -25.58 34.54
CA CYS A 19 -38.24 -24.98 34.72
C CYS A 19 -37.25 -26.06 35.09
N GLU A 20 -36.78 -26.86 34.15
CA GLU A 20 -35.51 -27.53 34.31
C GLU A 20 -34.45 -26.46 34.52
N HIS A 21 -33.92 -26.32 35.72
CA HIS A 21 -32.68 -25.63 35.97
C HIS A 21 -31.64 -26.33 35.09
N LYS A 22 -31.29 -25.74 33.95
CA LYS A 22 -30.05 -26.11 33.28
C LYS A 22 -28.95 -25.89 34.29
N ASP A 23 -28.31 -26.94 34.70
CA ASP A 23 -27.09 -26.87 35.51
C ASP A 23 -26.14 -25.88 34.85
N LEU A 24 -25.65 -24.91 35.61
CA LEU A 24 -24.61 -23.99 35.16
C LEU A 24 -23.45 -24.85 34.69
N CYS A 25 -23.13 -24.80 33.42
CA CYS A 25 -22.06 -25.60 32.84
C CYS A 25 -20.72 -25.18 33.50
N VAL A 26 -20.19 -26.03 34.37
CA VAL A 26 -18.92 -25.78 35.07
C VAL A 26 -17.71 -26.10 34.18
N HIS A 27 -17.91 -26.85 33.10
CA HIS A 27 -16.85 -27.23 32.14
C HIS A 27 -17.09 -26.62 30.79
N HIS A 28 -16.74 -25.35 30.63
CA HIS A 28 -16.85 -24.61 29.35
C HIS A 28 -16.12 -25.30 28.18
N ARG A 29 -15.04 -26.04 28.44
CA ARG A 29 -14.30 -26.79 27.41
C ARG A 29 -15.13 -27.89 26.75
N ASP A 30 -16.04 -28.54 27.44
CA ASP A 30 -16.87 -29.62 26.90
C ASP A 30 -17.93 -29.11 25.93
N HIS A 31 -18.19 -27.77 25.91
CA HIS A 31 -19.11 -27.10 25.00
C HIS A 31 -18.39 -26.33 23.90
N ALA A 32 -17.08 -26.34 23.88
CA ALA A 32 -16.30 -25.73 22.82
C ALA A 32 -16.52 -26.50 21.51
N HIS A 33 -16.97 -25.81 20.46
CA HIS A 33 -17.31 -26.42 19.17
C HIS A 33 -16.88 -25.59 17.97
N LYS A 34 -16.17 -24.49 18.22
CA LYS A 34 -15.71 -23.57 17.16
C LYS A 34 -14.22 -23.32 17.26
N TYR A 35 -13.59 -23.27 16.10
CA TYR A 35 -12.22 -22.80 15.94
C TYR A 35 -12.31 -21.36 15.48
N HIS A 36 -12.17 -20.38 16.35
CA HIS A 36 -12.27 -18.97 16.02
C HIS A 36 -11.43 -18.09 16.93
N ILE A 37 -11.00 -16.98 16.36
CA ILE A 37 -10.21 -15.95 17.06
C ILE A 37 -10.91 -14.60 16.92
N ASN A 38 -10.63 -13.70 17.85
CA ASN A 38 -10.96 -12.29 17.73
C ASN A 38 -9.66 -11.51 17.44
N VAL A 39 -9.52 -11.08 16.21
CA VAL A 39 -8.38 -10.26 15.78
C VAL A 39 -8.54 -8.85 16.30
N VAL A 40 -7.48 -8.31 16.92
CA VAL A 40 -7.33 -6.90 17.29
C VAL A 40 -6.16 -6.37 16.49
N ALA A 41 -6.45 -5.50 15.52
CA ALA A 41 -5.46 -5.01 14.57
C ALA A 41 -5.01 -3.59 14.92
N ASP A 42 -3.71 -3.39 14.85
CA ASP A 42 -3.03 -2.09 14.91
C ASP A 42 -2.15 -1.92 13.67
N TYR A 43 -1.76 -0.68 13.36
CA TYR A 43 -1.02 -0.33 12.15
C TYR A 43 0.21 0.49 12.51
N ARG A 44 1.37 0.07 12.01
CA ARG A 44 2.60 0.82 12.19
C ARG A 44 2.66 1.96 11.17
N TYR A 45 2.93 3.16 11.62
CA TYR A 45 3.04 4.36 10.79
C TYR A 45 4.48 4.80 10.58
N ASP A 46 5.39 4.41 11.46
CA ASP A 46 6.75 4.92 11.49
C ASP A 46 7.62 4.15 10.49
N TRP A 47 7.80 4.72 9.30
CA TRP A 47 8.66 4.16 8.28
C TRP A 47 10.13 4.09 8.73
N GLU A 48 10.52 5.02 9.55
CA GLU A 48 11.90 5.24 9.99
C GLU A 48 12.44 4.06 10.78
N GLU A 49 11.65 3.52 11.70
CA GLU A 49 12.06 2.34 12.46
C GLU A 49 12.21 1.09 11.58
N TYR A 50 11.35 0.96 10.56
CA TYR A 50 11.36 -0.21 9.69
C TYR A 50 12.46 -0.15 8.63
N CYS A 51 12.79 1.06 8.16
CA CYS A 51 13.75 1.24 7.07
C CYS A 51 15.19 1.28 7.53
N GLY A 52 15.45 1.40 8.84
CA GLY A 52 16.82 1.55 9.37
C GLY A 52 17.58 2.70 8.72
N GLY A 53 16.88 3.67 8.15
CA GLY A 53 17.43 4.74 7.36
C GLY A 53 18.05 5.82 8.23
N PRO A 54 19.12 6.46 7.75
CA PRO A 54 19.82 7.53 8.48
C PRO A 54 19.05 8.86 8.49
N THR A 55 17.89 8.94 7.82
CA THR A 55 17.16 10.20 7.65
C THR A 55 16.21 10.41 8.81
N ASP A 56 16.59 11.25 9.74
CA ASP A 56 15.70 11.77 10.75
C ASP A 56 14.73 12.79 10.11
N TRP A 57 13.56 12.31 9.72
CA TRP A 57 12.49 13.09 9.09
C TRP A 57 11.96 14.22 9.99
N GLN A 58 12.13 14.11 11.29
CA GLN A 58 11.72 15.11 12.28
C GLN A 58 12.79 16.20 12.41
N SER A 59 13.99 15.98 11.90
CA SER A 59 15.05 16.97 11.90
C SER A 59 14.66 18.17 11.02
N PRO A 60 14.81 19.40 11.51
CA PRO A 60 14.50 20.61 10.73
C PRO A 60 15.28 20.72 9.41
N GLY A 61 16.42 20.07 9.29
CA GLY A 61 17.23 20.04 8.06
C GLY A 61 16.74 19.01 7.04
N ALA A 62 16.17 17.89 7.49
CA ALA A 62 15.64 16.83 6.62
C ALA A 62 14.28 17.19 5.99
N TRP A 63 13.51 18.06 6.67
CA TRP A 63 12.18 18.45 6.26
C TRP A 63 12.05 19.97 6.15
N PRO A 64 12.40 20.57 5.01
CA PRO A 64 12.31 22.00 4.82
C PRO A 64 10.91 22.57 5.07
N SER A 65 10.81 23.74 5.66
CA SER A 65 9.58 24.37 6.12
C SER A 65 8.53 24.65 5.01
N HIS A 66 8.92 24.64 3.75
CA HIS A 66 8.00 24.81 2.61
C HIS A 66 7.34 23.51 2.16
N TYR A 67 7.63 22.41 2.83
CA TYR A 67 6.89 21.15 2.66
C TYR A 67 5.70 21.08 3.60
N LEU A 68 4.75 20.20 3.27
CA LEU A 68 3.71 19.82 4.21
C LEU A 68 4.36 19.25 5.47
N PRO A 69 3.76 19.47 6.66
CA PRO A 69 4.21 18.80 7.88
C PRO A 69 4.32 17.30 7.67
N TYR A 70 5.30 16.67 8.30
CA TYR A 70 5.50 15.22 8.20
C TYR A 70 4.23 14.44 8.58
N ASP A 71 3.54 14.87 9.62
CA ASP A 71 2.30 14.23 10.08
C ASP A 71 1.17 14.25 9.03
N ASP A 72 1.13 15.25 8.14
CA ASP A 72 0.15 15.33 7.05
C ASP A 72 0.42 14.31 5.93
N LEU A 73 1.58 13.69 5.93
CA LEU A 73 1.98 12.66 4.96
C LEU A 73 1.77 11.25 5.48
N ARG A 74 1.39 11.10 6.72
CA ARG A 74 1.08 9.79 7.28
C ARG A 74 -0.13 9.23 6.58
N PRO A 75 -0.06 7.96 6.11
CA PRO A 75 -1.21 7.33 5.49
C PRO A 75 -2.35 7.21 6.49
N GLY A 76 -3.58 7.42 6.02
CA GLY A 76 -4.78 7.16 6.80
C GLY A 76 -4.92 5.69 7.16
N LEU A 77 -5.73 5.41 8.17
CA LEU A 77 -6.11 4.04 8.50
C LEU A 77 -6.88 3.42 7.32
N PRO A 78 -6.63 2.14 6.99
CA PRO A 78 -7.41 1.42 6.00
C PRO A 78 -8.90 1.34 6.39
N GLY A 79 -9.77 1.24 5.40
CA GLY A 79 -11.21 1.06 5.59
C GLY A 79 -11.61 -0.36 5.98
N GLY A 80 -10.76 -1.36 5.70
CA GLY A 80 -11.03 -2.77 5.97
C GLY A 80 -9.78 -3.63 6.05
N LEU A 81 -9.93 -4.78 6.68
CA LEU A 81 -8.88 -5.77 6.84
C LEU A 81 -9.33 -7.12 6.28
N ARG A 82 -8.49 -7.73 5.48
CA ARG A 82 -8.65 -9.12 5.02
C ARG A 82 -7.74 -10.03 5.82
N VAL A 83 -8.31 -11.13 6.26
CA VAL A 83 -7.58 -12.24 6.88
C VAL A 83 -7.78 -13.47 6.02
N VAL A 84 -6.68 -14.04 5.57
CA VAL A 84 -6.68 -15.34 4.86
C VAL A 84 -6.01 -16.35 5.77
N ASN A 85 -6.74 -17.40 6.12
CA ASN A 85 -6.17 -18.51 6.88
C ASN A 85 -6.00 -19.73 5.99
N TYR A 86 -4.81 -20.31 6.04
CA TYR A 86 -4.39 -21.48 5.28
C TYR A 86 -4.18 -22.64 6.25
N ASN A 87 -4.63 -23.83 5.88
CA ASN A 87 -4.36 -25.06 6.64
C ASN A 87 -3.20 -25.86 6.04
N GLU A 88 -2.76 -26.90 6.74
CA GLU A 88 -1.68 -27.79 6.27
C GLU A 88 -2.02 -28.55 4.98
N ASN A 89 -3.30 -28.67 4.62
CA ASN A 89 -3.74 -29.36 3.41
C ASN A 89 -3.74 -28.44 2.17
N GLY A 90 -3.46 -27.15 2.34
CA GLY A 90 -3.50 -26.15 1.28
C GLY A 90 -4.90 -25.55 1.03
N ASP A 91 -5.90 -25.87 1.88
CA ASP A 91 -7.18 -25.18 1.83
C ASP A 91 -7.03 -23.80 2.48
N TYR A 92 -7.81 -22.82 1.99
CA TYR A 92 -7.81 -21.49 2.58
C TYR A 92 -9.22 -20.89 2.67
N ASN A 93 -9.40 -20.01 3.66
CA ASN A 93 -10.61 -19.21 3.83
C ASN A 93 -10.25 -17.72 3.88
N ILE A 94 -11.14 -16.90 3.31
CA ILE A 94 -11.00 -15.45 3.26
C ILE A 94 -12.06 -14.81 4.15
N HIS A 95 -11.62 -13.95 5.07
CA HIS A 95 -12.47 -13.17 5.94
C HIS A 95 -12.20 -11.68 5.72
N ASN A 96 -13.26 -10.92 5.44
CA ASN A 96 -13.18 -9.46 5.44
C ASN A 96 -13.79 -8.94 6.74
N ILE A 97 -12.99 -8.24 7.52
CA ILE A 97 -13.35 -7.69 8.83
C ILE A 97 -13.11 -6.19 8.85
N LYS A 98 -13.47 -5.53 9.93
CA LYS A 98 -13.19 -4.10 10.10
C LYS A 98 -11.68 -3.87 10.21
N ALA A 99 -11.23 -2.66 9.88
CA ALA A 99 -9.82 -2.29 9.96
C ALA A 99 -9.21 -2.55 11.35
N ASN A 100 -9.96 -2.31 12.42
CA ASN A 100 -9.50 -2.53 13.79
C ASN A 100 -9.67 -3.97 14.29
N GLY A 101 -10.14 -4.90 13.45
CA GLY A 101 -10.28 -6.30 13.77
C GLY A 101 -11.70 -6.86 13.71
N GLY A 102 -11.84 -8.09 14.21
CA GLY A 102 -13.09 -8.83 14.22
C GLY A 102 -12.90 -10.34 14.38
N VAL A 103 -14.01 -11.09 14.39
CA VAL A 103 -13.98 -12.53 14.56
C VAL A 103 -13.69 -13.25 13.25
N VAL A 104 -12.74 -14.18 13.29
CA VAL A 104 -12.30 -15.00 12.15
C VAL A 104 -12.45 -16.47 12.51
N MET A 105 -13.04 -17.26 11.60
CA MET A 105 -13.13 -18.71 11.72
C MET A 105 -11.87 -19.35 11.16
N LEU A 106 -11.35 -20.34 11.88
CA LEU A 106 -10.13 -21.06 11.52
C LEU A 106 -10.45 -22.53 11.20
N TYR A 107 -9.50 -23.20 10.55
CA TYR A 107 -9.52 -24.66 10.47
C TYR A 107 -9.05 -25.28 11.77
N GLU A 108 -9.43 -26.53 12.01
CA GLU A 108 -8.87 -27.33 13.10
C GLU A 108 -7.36 -27.52 12.90
N GLY A 109 -6.58 -27.38 13.99
CA GLY A 109 -5.14 -27.57 13.97
C GLY A 109 -4.37 -26.33 13.53
N VAL A 110 -3.27 -26.54 12.84
CA VAL A 110 -2.33 -25.48 12.47
C VAL A 110 -2.85 -24.66 11.31
N ASN A 111 -2.80 -23.34 11.45
CA ASN A 111 -3.19 -22.36 10.44
C ASN A 111 -2.07 -21.33 10.25
N ASP A 112 -1.83 -20.94 9.01
CA ASP A 112 -1.07 -19.75 8.69
C ASP A 112 -2.04 -18.62 8.43
N LEU A 113 -1.80 -17.46 9.03
CA LEU A 113 -2.70 -16.31 8.95
C LEU A 113 -2.02 -15.15 8.23
N LEU A 114 -2.57 -14.76 7.08
CA LEU A 114 -2.13 -13.59 6.33
C LEU A 114 -3.14 -12.45 6.52
N PHE A 115 -2.66 -11.32 7.00
CA PHE A 115 -3.43 -10.11 7.24
C PHE A 115 -3.01 -9.02 6.27
N TYR A 116 -3.95 -8.37 5.59
CA TYR A 116 -3.67 -7.20 4.75
C TYR A 116 -4.93 -6.37 4.53
N ASN A 117 -4.76 -5.08 4.27
CA ASN A 117 -5.92 -4.23 3.96
C ASN A 117 -6.44 -4.54 2.55
N ASN A 118 -7.77 -4.44 2.38
CA ASN A 118 -8.47 -4.83 1.16
C ASN A 118 -9.22 -3.67 0.47
N ASP A 119 -8.95 -2.45 0.90
CA ASP A 119 -9.53 -1.21 0.38
C ASP A 119 -8.63 -0.54 -0.67
N THR A 120 -7.99 -1.36 -1.50
CA THR A 120 -7.06 -0.92 -2.54
C THR A 120 -7.73 -0.90 -3.91
N GLU A 121 -7.41 0.10 -4.75
CA GLU A 121 -7.92 0.28 -6.09
C GLU A 121 -6.91 -0.19 -7.16
N TYR A 122 -5.63 0.17 -7.01
CA TYR A 122 -4.58 -0.07 -8.00
C TYR A 122 -3.80 -1.35 -7.73
N ILE A 123 -3.80 -1.87 -6.51
CA ILE A 123 -3.05 -3.07 -6.15
C ILE A 123 -3.70 -4.33 -6.71
N ILE A 124 -2.87 -5.21 -7.24
CA ILE A 124 -3.24 -6.53 -7.75
C ILE A 124 -2.53 -7.58 -6.92
N PHE A 125 -3.31 -8.45 -6.30
CA PHE A 125 -2.80 -9.58 -5.52
C PHE A 125 -2.68 -10.83 -6.40
N SER A 126 -1.60 -11.57 -6.24
CA SER A 126 -1.34 -12.82 -6.96
C SER A 126 -0.85 -13.91 -6.01
N ARG A 127 -1.02 -15.18 -6.41
CA ARG A 127 -0.67 -16.37 -5.60
C ARG A 127 -1.31 -16.35 -4.23
N THR A 128 -2.58 -15.96 -4.18
CA THR A 128 -3.34 -15.82 -2.93
C THR A 128 -3.78 -17.17 -2.33
N ASP A 129 -3.53 -18.26 -3.02
CA ASP A 129 -3.70 -19.64 -2.59
C ASP A 129 -2.63 -20.11 -1.58
N ASN A 130 -1.57 -19.34 -1.37
CA ASN A 130 -0.50 -19.66 -0.43
C ASN A 130 0.06 -18.38 0.23
N GLY A 131 -0.12 -18.24 1.54
CA GLY A 131 0.32 -17.07 2.30
C GLY A 131 1.80 -16.76 2.21
N ALA A 132 2.65 -17.80 2.14
CA ALA A 132 4.10 -17.62 2.01
C ALA A 132 4.54 -17.06 0.64
N THR A 133 3.69 -17.15 -0.38
CA THR A 133 4.01 -16.70 -1.75
C THR A 133 3.11 -15.58 -2.25
N THR A 134 2.11 -15.18 -1.47
CA THR A 134 1.20 -14.07 -1.81
C THR A 134 2.00 -12.80 -2.06
N ARG A 135 1.72 -12.18 -3.20
CA ARG A 135 2.47 -11.04 -3.71
C ARG A 135 1.51 -9.93 -4.14
N ALA A 136 1.90 -8.69 -3.88
CA ALA A 136 1.22 -7.50 -4.38
C ALA A 136 2.05 -6.85 -5.49
N THR A 137 1.38 -6.43 -6.55
CA THR A 137 1.88 -5.52 -7.59
C THR A 137 0.84 -4.44 -7.84
N THR A 138 1.09 -3.51 -8.74
CA THR A 138 0.11 -2.49 -9.12
C THR A 138 -0.17 -2.52 -10.61
N ARG A 139 -1.25 -1.87 -11.04
CA ARG A 139 -1.67 -1.83 -12.44
C ARG A 139 -0.60 -1.24 -13.33
N THR A 140 -0.45 -1.80 -14.53
CA THR A 140 0.34 -1.18 -15.58
C THR A 140 -0.32 0.12 -16.03
N ARG A 141 0.50 1.12 -16.29
CA ARG A 141 0.07 2.43 -16.76
C ARG A 141 0.95 2.86 -17.92
N THR A 142 0.36 3.41 -18.95
CA THR A 142 1.12 4.00 -20.06
C THR A 142 0.71 5.44 -20.30
N ARG A 143 1.52 6.17 -21.03
CA ARG A 143 1.19 7.47 -21.59
C ARG A 143 1.93 7.64 -22.91
N ASP A 144 1.27 8.22 -23.92
CA ASP A 144 1.80 8.35 -25.28
C ASP A 144 3.10 9.15 -25.39
N THR A 145 3.27 10.11 -24.47
CA THR A 145 4.44 10.99 -24.46
C THR A 145 5.61 10.41 -23.67
N TYR A 146 5.39 9.36 -22.86
CA TYR A 146 6.46 8.68 -22.15
C TYR A 146 7.21 7.76 -23.10
N ILE A 147 8.35 8.23 -23.55
CA ILE A 147 9.27 7.43 -24.36
C ILE A 147 10.26 6.79 -23.40
N SER A 148 10.32 5.47 -23.39
CA SER A 148 11.43 4.74 -22.78
C SER A 148 12.69 5.02 -23.61
N GLY A 149 13.27 6.17 -23.37
CA GLY A 149 14.49 6.65 -23.99
C GLY A 149 15.70 6.22 -23.15
N PRO A 150 16.87 6.82 -23.41
CA PRO A 150 18.09 6.53 -22.62
C PRO A 150 17.96 6.86 -21.13
N TYR A 151 16.82 7.36 -20.70
CA TYR A 151 16.51 7.81 -19.35
C TYR A 151 15.54 6.91 -18.59
N ALA A 152 14.83 6.02 -19.30
CA ALA A 152 14.12 4.92 -18.68
C ALA A 152 15.02 3.69 -18.77
N ASN A 153 15.03 2.87 -17.73
CA ASN A 153 15.74 1.61 -17.81
C ASN A 153 15.05 0.73 -18.86
N GLU A 154 15.80 0.27 -19.82
CA GLU A 154 15.27 -0.50 -20.95
C GLU A 154 14.55 -1.75 -20.44
N GLY A 155 13.34 -1.99 -20.93
CA GLY A 155 12.54 -3.17 -20.59
C GLY A 155 11.76 -3.11 -19.28
N GLU A 156 11.82 -2.03 -18.51
CA GLU A 156 10.99 -1.88 -17.33
C GLU A 156 9.52 -1.66 -17.69
N PRO A 157 8.58 -2.39 -17.05
CA PRO A 157 7.17 -2.07 -17.18
C PRO A 157 6.85 -0.74 -16.51
N SER A 158 5.94 0.03 -17.10
CA SER A 158 5.42 1.25 -16.50
C SER A 158 4.20 0.93 -15.65
N LEU A 159 4.17 1.45 -14.42
CA LEU A 159 3.17 1.14 -13.41
C LEU A 159 2.51 2.40 -12.87
N SER A 160 1.28 2.24 -12.37
CA SER A 160 0.62 3.23 -11.50
C SER A 160 1.29 3.24 -10.12
N PRO A 161 1.32 4.38 -9.40
CA PRO A 161 1.62 4.38 -7.99
C PRO A 161 0.67 3.42 -7.25
N PRO A 162 1.15 2.53 -6.36
CA PRO A 162 0.28 1.66 -5.58
C PRO A 162 -0.49 2.45 -4.51
N ASP A 163 -1.67 1.95 -4.13
CA ASP A 163 -2.35 2.38 -2.91
C ASP A 163 -1.54 2.00 -1.68
N MET A 164 -1.85 2.62 -0.53
CA MET A 164 -1.23 2.20 0.73
C MET A 164 -1.61 0.77 1.06
N LEU A 165 -0.61 -0.03 1.35
CA LEU A 165 -0.74 -1.45 1.68
C LEU A 165 -0.05 -1.74 3.00
N TYR A 166 -0.78 -2.43 3.87
CA TYR A 166 -0.30 -2.94 5.14
C TYR A 166 -0.46 -4.45 5.16
N ALA A 167 0.49 -5.17 5.71
CA ALA A 167 0.37 -6.61 5.88
C ALA A 167 1.07 -7.10 7.15
N ASN A 168 0.66 -8.29 7.59
CA ASN A 168 1.36 -9.09 8.59
C ASN A 168 1.09 -10.56 8.29
N TYR A 169 1.98 -11.44 8.73
CA TYR A 169 1.87 -12.87 8.57
C TYR A 169 2.20 -13.57 9.89
N TYR A 170 1.32 -14.46 10.30
CA TYR A 170 1.49 -15.29 11.49
C TYR A 170 1.55 -16.75 11.05
N GLU A 171 2.71 -17.35 11.15
CA GLU A 171 2.95 -18.75 10.77
C GLU A 171 2.64 -19.69 11.93
N GLY A 172 1.94 -20.77 11.65
CA GLY A 172 1.79 -21.89 12.56
C GLY A 172 0.86 -21.61 13.77
N TYR A 173 -0.20 -20.84 13.61
CA TYR A 173 -1.19 -20.67 14.66
C TYR A 173 -1.98 -21.96 14.89
N ASN A 174 -1.85 -22.57 16.07
CA ASN A 174 -2.60 -23.77 16.42
C ASN A 174 -3.99 -23.40 16.97
N ALA A 175 -5.02 -23.70 16.20
CA ALA A 175 -6.40 -23.39 16.57
C ALA A 175 -6.97 -24.46 17.51
N GLU A 176 -7.42 -24.03 18.68
CA GLU A 176 -8.12 -24.86 19.65
C GLU A 176 -9.63 -24.62 19.58
N LYS A 177 -10.43 -25.65 19.94
CA LYS A 177 -11.87 -25.49 20.15
C LYS A 177 -12.11 -24.60 21.35
N VAL A 178 -12.88 -23.54 21.16
CA VAL A 178 -13.19 -22.57 22.22
C VAL A 178 -14.68 -22.21 22.20
N VAL A 179 -15.19 -21.75 23.32
CA VAL A 179 -16.53 -21.16 23.43
C VAL A 179 -16.47 -19.71 22.99
N ASP A 180 -15.58 -18.96 23.62
CA ASP A 180 -15.33 -17.56 23.27
C ASP A 180 -14.05 -17.46 22.42
N PRO A 181 -14.00 -16.56 21.41
CA PRO A 181 -12.84 -16.45 20.55
C PRO A 181 -11.61 -15.98 21.33
N ALA A 182 -10.48 -16.66 21.14
CA ALA A 182 -9.19 -16.21 21.67
C ALA A 182 -8.78 -14.88 20.99
N VAL A 183 -8.23 -13.96 21.77
CA VAL A 183 -7.75 -12.68 21.24
C VAL A 183 -6.38 -12.87 20.59
N VAL A 184 -6.25 -12.38 19.35
CA VAL A 184 -4.99 -12.34 18.61
C VAL A 184 -4.71 -10.88 18.25
N GLU A 185 -3.70 -10.30 18.88
CA GLU A 185 -3.21 -8.96 18.57
C GLU A 185 -2.26 -9.03 17.38
N VAL A 186 -2.47 -8.19 16.38
CA VAL A 186 -1.64 -8.12 15.19
C VAL A 186 -1.29 -6.67 14.85
N THR A 187 0.00 -6.38 14.66
CA THR A 187 0.46 -5.08 14.19
C THR A 187 0.87 -5.20 12.73
N LEU A 188 0.10 -4.58 11.84
CA LEU A 188 0.38 -4.58 10.41
C LEU A 188 1.51 -3.61 10.09
N GLN A 189 2.40 -4.03 9.18
CA GLN A 189 3.54 -3.24 8.70
C GLN A 189 3.20 -2.61 7.35
N PRO A 190 3.64 -1.37 7.06
CA PRO A 190 3.49 -0.77 5.75
C PRO A 190 4.36 -1.51 4.72
N LEU A 191 3.79 -1.78 3.56
CA LEU A 191 4.48 -2.36 2.40
C LEU A 191 4.56 -1.41 1.22
N VAL A 192 3.93 -0.26 1.34
CA VAL A 192 3.98 0.85 0.39
C VAL A 192 4.50 2.08 1.12
N PHE A 193 5.40 2.79 0.47
CA PHE A 193 6.12 3.92 1.03
C PHE A 193 6.04 5.11 0.08
N THR A 194 6.04 6.32 0.62
CA THR A 194 5.90 7.55 -0.15
C THR A 194 7.25 8.20 -0.36
N TYR A 195 7.57 8.52 -1.62
CA TYR A 195 8.64 9.43 -1.97
C TYR A 195 8.07 10.82 -2.21
N LYS A 196 8.62 11.81 -1.53
CA LYS A 196 8.35 13.22 -1.79
C LYS A 196 9.40 13.75 -2.74
N ILE A 197 8.95 14.10 -3.93
CA ILE A 197 9.83 14.54 -5.01
C ILE A 197 9.73 16.06 -5.14
N ARG A 198 10.89 16.71 -5.25
CA ARG A 198 11.04 18.13 -5.48
C ARG A 198 11.95 18.37 -6.68
N TYR A 199 11.41 19.04 -7.68
CA TYR A 199 12.15 19.55 -8.81
C TYR A 199 12.34 21.07 -8.64
N GLU A 200 13.58 21.51 -8.44
CA GLU A 200 13.92 22.91 -8.20
C GLU A 200 14.20 23.63 -9.52
N PHE A 201 13.49 24.73 -9.76
CA PHE A 201 13.68 25.57 -10.93
C PHE A 201 14.55 26.78 -10.57
N ALA A 202 15.63 27.01 -11.35
CA ALA A 202 16.40 28.23 -11.28
C ALA A 202 15.71 29.35 -12.09
N GLU A 203 15.12 28.98 -13.26
CA GLU A 203 14.44 29.93 -14.13
C GLU A 203 13.41 29.24 -15.02
N GLY A 204 12.46 30.02 -15.55
CA GLY A 204 11.53 29.59 -16.58
C GLY A 204 10.30 28.85 -16.09
N LEU A 205 10.09 28.71 -14.79
CA LEU A 205 8.89 28.09 -14.21
C LEU A 205 7.59 28.76 -14.72
N LYS A 206 7.61 30.07 -14.96
CA LYS A 206 6.47 30.84 -15.49
C LYS A 206 5.94 30.33 -16.82
N PHE A 207 6.76 29.59 -17.58
CA PHE A 207 6.40 29.03 -18.89
C PHE A 207 5.77 27.65 -18.79
N VAL A 208 5.85 26.98 -17.65
CA VAL A 208 5.30 25.65 -17.45
C VAL A 208 3.77 25.75 -17.31
N SER A 209 3.05 24.94 -18.06
CA SER A 209 1.60 24.75 -17.95
C SER A 209 1.28 23.57 -17.05
N ILE A 210 1.78 22.38 -17.39
CA ILE A 210 1.60 21.15 -16.62
C ILE A 210 2.89 20.35 -16.60
N ALA A 211 3.00 19.46 -15.62
CA ALA A 211 4.18 18.62 -15.42
C ALA A 211 3.81 17.19 -15.05
N ARG A 212 4.60 16.23 -15.51
CA ARG A 212 4.50 14.82 -15.20
C ARG A 212 5.87 14.25 -14.87
N GLY A 213 5.89 13.24 -14.03
CA GLY A 213 7.11 12.55 -13.64
C GLY A 213 7.10 11.06 -13.95
N ALA A 214 8.30 10.47 -13.94
CA ALA A 214 8.51 9.04 -13.95
C ALA A 214 9.70 8.70 -13.05
N LEU A 215 9.54 7.71 -12.18
CA LEU A 215 10.59 7.21 -11.31
C LEU A 215 10.90 5.75 -11.68
N SER A 216 12.06 5.51 -12.30
CA SER A 216 12.48 4.17 -12.75
C SER A 216 13.37 3.46 -11.74
N GLY A 217 13.52 2.14 -11.90
CA GLY A 217 14.31 1.32 -11.02
C GLY A 217 13.66 0.99 -9.69
N MET A 218 12.36 1.14 -9.56
CA MET A 218 11.60 0.83 -8.34
C MET A 218 11.13 -0.63 -8.36
N ALA A 219 10.86 -1.21 -7.19
CA ALA A 219 10.39 -2.58 -7.10
C ALA A 219 9.02 -2.76 -7.77
N LYS A 220 8.90 -3.77 -8.64
CA LYS A 220 7.65 -4.11 -9.33
C LYS A 220 6.59 -4.71 -8.41
N SER A 221 7.00 -5.41 -7.36
CA SER A 221 6.09 -6.13 -6.45
C SER A 221 6.72 -6.37 -5.08
N VAL A 222 5.90 -6.76 -4.12
CA VAL A 222 6.30 -7.07 -2.75
C VAL A 222 5.63 -8.38 -2.29
N LEU A 223 6.34 -9.19 -1.50
CA LEU A 223 5.77 -10.34 -0.78
C LEU A 223 5.06 -9.88 0.49
N LEU A 224 3.82 -10.32 0.69
CA LEU A 224 3.02 -9.85 1.83
C LEU A 224 3.50 -10.43 3.16
N ASN A 225 4.01 -11.65 3.17
CA ASN A 225 4.44 -12.33 4.39
C ASN A 225 5.73 -11.77 5.00
N THR A 226 6.64 -11.28 4.17
CA THR A 226 7.97 -10.83 4.61
C THR A 226 8.25 -9.35 4.35
N GLY A 227 7.41 -8.68 3.53
CA GLY A 227 7.69 -7.34 3.05
C GLY A 227 8.86 -7.26 2.05
N LYS A 228 9.39 -8.41 1.62
CA LYS A 228 10.50 -8.43 0.67
C LYS A 228 10.06 -8.00 -0.71
N THR A 229 10.70 -6.98 -1.25
CA THR A 229 10.46 -6.50 -2.61
C THR A 229 11.08 -7.43 -3.65
N SER A 230 10.50 -7.45 -4.87
CA SER A 230 11.06 -8.21 -5.99
C SER A 230 12.40 -7.62 -6.45
N ASP A 231 13.23 -8.46 -7.06
CA ASP A 231 14.43 -8.01 -7.76
C ASP A 231 14.11 -7.39 -9.14
N GLU A 232 12.87 -7.56 -9.63
CA GLU A 232 12.41 -7.00 -10.89
C GLU A 232 12.11 -5.51 -10.72
N PRO A 233 12.79 -4.63 -11.49
CA PRO A 233 12.51 -3.21 -11.47
C PRO A 233 11.29 -2.83 -12.31
N ALA A 234 10.72 -1.67 -12.01
CA ALA A 234 9.64 -1.04 -12.75
C ALA A 234 9.76 0.48 -12.70
N THR A 235 9.09 1.14 -13.63
CA THR A 235 8.98 2.60 -13.68
C THR A 235 7.59 3.04 -13.23
N ILE A 236 7.52 3.95 -12.25
CA ILE A 236 6.26 4.49 -11.74
C ILE A 236 5.98 5.82 -12.45
N LEU A 237 4.81 5.93 -13.09
CA LEU A 237 4.35 7.16 -13.77
C LEU A 237 3.40 7.94 -12.86
N PHE A 238 3.63 9.25 -12.74
CA PHE A 238 2.86 10.09 -11.83
C PHE A 238 2.67 11.52 -12.36
N ASP A 239 1.64 12.19 -11.87
CA ASP A 239 1.38 13.59 -12.11
C ASP A 239 2.10 14.47 -11.08
N CYS A 240 2.39 15.71 -11.46
CA CYS A 240 3.10 16.64 -10.62
C CYS A 240 2.28 17.91 -10.40
N GLU A 241 2.51 18.56 -9.26
CA GLU A 241 1.95 19.87 -8.92
C GLU A 241 2.97 20.97 -9.17
N LEU A 242 2.51 22.10 -9.73
CA LEU A 242 3.28 23.33 -9.83
C LEU A 242 3.24 24.07 -8.49
N THR A 243 4.40 24.57 -8.07
CA THR A 243 4.58 25.37 -6.85
C THR A 243 5.35 26.66 -7.17
N ASP A 244 5.52 27.52 -6.19
CA ASP A 244 6.28 28.78 -6.33
C ASP A 244 7.80 28.57 -6.55
N TYR A 245 8.35 27.43 -6.13
CA TYR A 245 9.77 27.10 -6.28
C TYR A 245 10.09 26.13 -7.42
N GLY A 246 9.07 25.55 -8.05
CA GLY A 246 9.24 24.54 -9.07
C GLY A 246 8.08 23.56 -9.14
N VAL A 247 8.41 22.27 -9.18
CA VAL A 247 7.45 21.19 -9.34
C VAL A 247 7.62 20.18 -8.20
N ARG A 248 6.52 19.63 -7.70
CA ARG A 248 6.53 18.59 -6.66
C ARG A 248 5.63 17.41 -7.02
N ALA A 249 5.91 16.27 -6.40
CA ALA A 249 5.02 15.11 -6.41
C ALA A 249 5.12 14.32 -5.10
N LEU A 250 4.05 13.57 -4.78
CA LEU A 250 4.04 12.51 -3.78
C LEU A 250 3.82 11.20 -4.52
N VAL A 251 4.76 10.28 -4.41
CA VAL A 251 4.77 9.05 -5.21
C VAL A 251 4.87 7.84 -4.31
N ASN A 252 3.84 7.03 -4.31
CA ASN A 252 3.83 5.76 -3.61
C ASN A 252 4.59 4.69 -4.40
N SER A 253 5.31 3.84 -3.69
CA SER A 253 6.12 2.75 -4.25
C SER A 253 6.26 1.61 -3.24
N PHE A 254 6.56 0.41 -3.72
CA PHE A 254 7.00 -0.70 -2.87
C PHE A 254 8.45 -0.53 -2.37
N GLY A 255 9.15 0.52 -2.81
CA GLY A 255 10.53 0.81 -2.45
C GLY A 255 11.56 0.29 -3.46
N ALA A 256 12.81 0.18 -3.00
CA ALA A 256 13.91 -0.31 -3.82
C ALA A 256 13.81 -1.82 -4.10
N PRO A 257 14.23 -2.32 -5.28
CA PRO A 257 14.23 -3.74 -5.60
C PRO A 257 15.13 -4.58 -4.69
N GLY A 258 14.66 -5.78 -4.34
CA GLY A 258 15.43 -6.75 -3.55
C GLY A 258 15.69 -6.34 -2.10
N PHE A 259 14.86 -5.52 -1.52
CA PHE A 259 14.96 -5.07 -0.13
C PHE A 259 13.91 -5.81 0.75
N PRO A 260 14.20 -6.14 2.03
CA PRO A 260 15.51 -6.06 2.71
C PRO A 260 16.50 -7.10 2.18
N HIS A 261 17.78 -6.73 2.12
CA HIS A 261 18.86 -7.61 1.70
C HIS A 261 20.07 -7.45 2.63
N PRO A 262 20.77 -8.54 3.03
CA PRO A 262 21.92 -8.47 3.93
C PRO A 262 23.05 -7.55 3.44
N ASN A 263 23.19 -7.41 2.13
CA ASN A 263 24.22 -6.60 1.48
C ASN A 263 23.71 -5.20 1.07
N TYR A 264 22.50 -4.82 1.45
CA TYR A 264 22.02 -3.47 1.23
C TYR A 264 22.70 -2.49 2.23
N PRO A 265 23.22 -1.34 1.85
CA PRO A 265 23.11 -0.61 0.58
C PRO A 265 24.28 -0.83 -0.40
N THR A 266 25.16 -1.80 -0.22
CA THR A 266 26.31 -2.04 -1.10
C THR A 266 25.95 -2.60 -2.48
N ARG A 267 24.67 -2.89 -2.72
CA ARG A 267 24.16 -3.32 -4.02
C ARG A 267 24.25 -2.15 -5.02
N THR A 268 25.18 -2.26 -5.97
CA THR A 268 25.53 -1.18 -6.90
C THR A 268 24.79 -1.24 -8.24
N ASP A 269 23.91 -2.22 -8.45
CA ASP A 269 23.43 -2.57 -9.78
C ASP A 269 22.12 -1.86 -10.17
N ASN A 270 21.41 -1.26 -9.21
CA ASN A 270 20.15 -0.58 -9.47
C ASN A 270 20.43 0.88 -9.87
N LYS A 271 20.03 1.23 -11.09
CA LYS A 271 19.98 2.63 -11.54
C LYS A 271 18.56 3.15 -11.33
N ASN A 272 18.45 4.23 -10.58
CA ASN A 272 17.19 4.92 -10.38
C ASN A 272 17.26 6.27 -11.09
N ASN A 273 16.36 6.46 -12.07
CA ASN A 273 16.27 7.70 -12.81
C ASN A 273 14.94 8.39 -12.49
N LEU A 274 15.02 9.68 -12.29
CA LEU A 274 13.87 10.55 -12.11
C LEU A 274 13.71 11.44 -13.34
N ASN A 275 12.61 11.23 -14.05
CA ASN A 275 12.26 11.98 -15.24
C ASN A 275 11.24 13.06 -14.88
N LEU A 276 11.37 14.23 -15.46
CA LEU A 276 10.37 15.29 -15.48
C LEU A 276 10.07 15.68 -16.91
N GLU A 277 8.83 15.58 -17.30
CA GLU A 277 8.30 16.07 -18.56
C GLU A 277 7.39 17.26 -18.26
N VAL A 278 7.67 18.39 -18.87
CA VAL A 278 6.87 19.61 -18.73
C VAL A 278 6.32 20.04 -20.09
N MET A 279 5.05 20.36 -20.12
CA MET A 279 4.44 21.05 -21.24
C MET A 279 4.49 22.55 -20.98
N LEU A 280 5.03 23.30 -21.91
CA LEU A 280 5.09 24.73 -21.84
C LEU A 280 3.78 25.36 -22.35
N LYS A 281 3.48 26.59 -21.93
CA LYS A 281 2.29 27.34 -22.38
C LYS A 281 2.25 27.56 -23.89
N ASN A 282 3.40 27.44 -24.58
CA ASN A 282 3.48 27.49 -26.04
C ASN A 282 3.27 26.12 -26.72
N GLY A 283 2.85 25.07 -25.96
CA GLY A 283 2.57 23.74 -26.48
C GLY A 283 3.81 22.85 -26.71
N LYS A 284 5.02 23.33 -26.40
CA LYS A 284 6.23 22.51 -26.50
C LYS A 284 6.42 21.67 -25.28
N THR A 285 6.91 20.43 -25.45
CA THR A 285 7.29 19.55 -24.38
C THR A 285 8.82 19.59 -24.17
N VAL A 286 9.25 19.72 -22.93
CA VAL A 286 10.65 19.66 -22.52
C VAL A 286 10.81 18.57 -21.47
N THR A 287 11.86 17.78 -21.59
CA THR A 287 12.13 16.64 -20.70
C THR A 287 13.47 16.80 -19.99
N PHE A 288 13.47 16.53 -18.70
CA PHE A 288 14.65 16.53 -17.84
C PHE A 288 14.83 15.16 -17.22
N ASN A 289 16.09 14.76 -16.96
CA ASN A 289 16.41 13.46 -16.40
C ASN A 289 17.52 13.60 -15.38
N PHE A 290 17.34 12.88 -14.25
CA PHE A 290 18.24 12.96 -13.13
C PHE A 290 18.53 11.54 -12.61
N ASP A 291 19.80 11.27 -12.37
CA ASP A 291 20.21 10.07 -11.63
C ASP A 291 19.97 10.32 -10.14
N VAL A 292 19.07 9.53 -9.55
CA VAL A 292 18.73 9.58 -8.13
C VAL A 292 19.15 8.32 -7.38
N SER A 293 20.00 7.49 -7.98
CA SER A 293 20.42 6.21 -7.45
C SER A 293 21.02 6.32 -6.02
N GLU A 294 21.86 7.31 -5.76
CA GLU A 294 22.43 7.51 -4.43
C GLU A 294 21.40 8.01 -3.40
N GLN A 295 20.40 8.79 -3.84
CA GLN A 295 19.31 9.21 -2.97
C GLN A 295 18.43 8.04 -2.58
N ILE A 296 18.01 7.20 -3.54
CA ILE A 296 17.19 5.99 -3.30
C ILE A 296 17.96 4.97 -2.45
N LYS A 297 19.25 4.78 -2.71
CA LYS A 297 20.10 3.86 -1.95
C LYS A 297 20.10 4.16 -0.45
N ASN A 298 20.07 5.43 -0.09
CA ASN A 298 20.01 5.87 1.29
C ASN A 298 18.58 5.90 1.86
N GLN A 299 17.57 5.77 1.02
CA GLN A 299 16.14 5.87 1.35
C GLN A 299 15.36 4.77 0.62
N PRO A 300 15.65 3.48 0.88
CA PRO A 300 15.09 2.36 0.10
C PRO A 300 13.57 2.20 0.24
N HIS A 301 13.00 2.71 1.32
CA HIS A 301 11.60 2.63 1.67
C HIS A 301 11.00 4.02 1.86
N GLY A 302 10.93 4.79 0.79
CA GLY A 302 10.39 6.14 0.83
C GLY A 302 11.41 7.18 1.30
N GLY A 303 11.09 8.43 1.06
CA GLY A 303 11.98 9.50 1.40
C GLY A 303 11.76 10.80 0.65
N VAL A 304 12.77 11.67 0.65
CA VAL A 304 12.77 12.93 -0.08
C VAL A 304 13.80 12.86 -1.21
N LEU A 305 13.34 13.10 -2.43
CA LEU A 305 14.18 13.21 -3.60
C LEU A 305 14.18 14.67 -4.06
N VAL A 306 15.37 15.28 -4.12
CA VAL A 306 15.54 16.66 -4.57
C VAL A 306 16.44 16.68 -5.79
N VAL A 307 15.98 17.27 -6.86
CA VAL A 307 16.71 17.40 -8.12
C VAL A 307 16.61 18.82 -8.68
N GLY A 308 17.63 19.23 -9.41
CA GLY A 308 17.77 20.56 -10.00
C GLY A 308 19.23 21.03 -9.95
N PRO A 309 19.49 22.29 -10.32
CA PRO A 309 18.53 23.29 -10.78
C PRO A 309 18.05 23.03 -12.22
N ILE A 310 16.78 23.31 -12.49
CA ILE A 310 16.15 23.21 -13.81
C ILE A 310 16.05 24.62 -14.40
N SER A 311 16.40 24.76 -15.67
CA SER A 311 16.29 26.03 -16.40
C SER A 311 15.53 25.83 -17.69
N ILE A 312 14.53 26.67 -17.93
CA ILE A 312 13.82 26.85 -19.19
C ILE A 312 14.10 28.26 -19.65
N THR A 313 14.82 28.38 -20.78
CA THR A 313 15.21 29.72 -21.31
C THR A 313 14.02 30.49 -21.84
N GLU A 314 14.13 31.83 -21.93
CA GLU A 314 13.12 32.68 -22.56
C GLU A 314 12.83 32.22 -23.99
N ASP A 315 13.87 31.83 -24.76
CA ASP A 315 13.70 31.34 -26.13
C ASP A 315 12.86 30.07 -26.19
N GLN A 316 13.06 29.13 -25.26
CA GLN A 316 12.26 27.93 -25.19
C GLN A 316 10.81 28.22 -24.80
N GLY A 317 10.61 29.13 -23.86
CA GLY A 317 9.29 29.49 -23.34
C GLY A 317 8.47 30.40 -24.25
N MET A 318 9.16 31.33 -25.00
CA MET A 318 8.51 32.35 -25.82
C MET A 318 8.36 31.93 -27.30
N GLN A 319 9.23 31.10 -27.86
CA GLN A 319 9.14 30.61 -29.23
C GLN A 319 7.96 29.65 -29.40
N GLY A 320 6.75 30.18 -29.47
CA GLY A 320 5.57 29.47 -29.94
C GLY A 320 5.45 29.57 -31.46
N SER A 321 4.86 28.59 -32.07
CA SER A 321 4.30 28.67 -33.41
C SER A 321 3.25 29.78 -33.41
N GLY A 322 3.63 31.02 -33.78
CA GLY A 322 2.84 32.22 -33.84
C GLY A 322 1.33 32.05 -33.65
N ALA A 323 0.78 32.83 -32.75
CA ALA A 323 -0.62 33.23 -32.64
C ALA A 323 -1.64 32.35 -31.88
N PHE A 324 -1.25 31.34 -31.14
CA PHE A 324 -2.21 30.71 -30.22
C PHE A 324 -1.59 30.51 -28.83
N ASP A 325 -2.08 31.29 -27.86
CA ASP A 325 -2.00 30.91 -26.44
C ASP A 325 -2.92 29.70 -26.28
N VAL A 326 -2.37 28.50 -26.30
CA VAL A 326 -3.14 27.29 -26.04
C VAL A 326 -3.16 27.12 -24.52
N GLU A 327 -4.28 27.44 -23.93
CA GLU A 327 -4.57 27.03 -22.56
C GLU A 327 -4.74 25.51 -22.61
N VAL A 328 -3.71 24.77 -22.17
CA VAL A 328 -3.76 23.30 -22.11
C VAL A 328 -4.22 22.95 -20.70
N ASP A 329 -5.49 22.57 -20.59
CA ASP A 329 -6.11 22.25 -19.30
C ASP A 329 -5.69 20.87 -18.79
N ASP A 330 -5.31 19.94 -19.67
CA ASP A 330 -4.95 18.58 -19.29
C ASP A 330 -4.04 17.89 -20.33
N TRP A 331 -3.30 16.89 -19.89
CA TRP A 331 -2.72 15.84 -20.74
C TRP A 331 -3.81 14.81 -21.01
N GLY A 332 -3.96 14.17 -22.05
CA GLY A 332 -4.87 13.03 -22.20
C GLY A 332 -4.78 12.05 -21.00
N GLU A 333 -5.85 11.34 -20.75
CA GLU A 333 -5.93 10.37 -19.65
C GLU A 333 -4.86 9.30 -19.78
N TYR A 334 -4.40 8.77 -18.64
CA TYR A 334 -3.59 7.56 -18.61
C TYR A 334 -4.46 6.37 -19.02
N GLU A 335 -3.94 5.48 -19.84
CA GLU A 335 -4.58 4.19 -20.10
C GLU A 335 -4.13 3.17 -19.05
N ASP A 336 -5.08 2.67 -18.27
CA ASP A 336 -4.88 1.52 -17.40
C ASP A 336 -5.02 0.25 -18.25
N ILE A 337 -3.91 -0.46 -18.45
CA ILE A 337 -3.93 -1.72 -19.18
C ILE A 337 -4.20 -2.85 -18.19
N PRO A 338 -5.36 -3.55 -18.29
CA PRO A 338 -5.61 -4.71 -17.45
C PRO A 338 -4.52 -5.77 -17.72
N LEU A 339 -3.86 -6.23 -16.65
CA LEU A 339 -2.94 -7.36 -16.75
C LEU A 339 -3.74 -8.58 -17.25
N VAL A 340 -3.50 -8.98 -18.47
CA VAL A 340 -4.01 -10.26 -19.00
C VAL A 340 -3.42 -11.35 -18.10
N GLY A 341 -4.30 -12.09 -17.45
CA GLY A 341 -3.95 -13.01 -16.38
C GLY A 341 -2.85 -13.98 -16.81
N PHE A 342 -1.82 -14.03 -16.03
CA PHE A 342 -0.95 -15.21 -15.96
C PHE A 342 -1.69 -16.25 -15.12
N MET A 343 -2.37 -17.19 -15.82
CA MET A 343 -2.80 -18.44 -15.23
C MET A 343 -1.58 -19.27 -14.82
#